data_e5d4e9bce04b1a19790bee77974e474f
#
_entry.id   e5d4e9bce04b1a19790bee77974e474f
#
_cell.length_a   1.000
_cell.length_b   1.000
_cell.length_c   1.000
_cell.angle_alpha   90.00
_cell.angle_beta   90.00
_cell.angle_gamma   90.00
#
_symmetry.space_group_name_H-M   'P 1'
#
loop_
_entity.id
_entity.type
_entity.pdbx_description
1 polymer ?
#
loop_
_entity_poly.entity_id
_entity_poly.type
_entity_poly.pdbx_seq_one_letter_code
_entity_poly.pdbx_strand_id
1 'polypeptide(L)' 'MTGKEMFEKLGYEKTCHDEREIIYSIYSDNVFIAEIEFDLQNQTFYCAFLDEALEVGMKTLKAINQQCRELGWL' A
#
# COMPACT_ATOMS: atom_id res chain seq x y z
N MET A 1 10.45 -9.83 7.36
CA MET A 1 9.02 -9.48 7.33
C MET A 1 8.63 -9.11 5.90
N THR A 2 7.51 -9.62 5.40
CA THR A 2 7.04 -9.28 4.06
C THR A 2 6.38 -7.90 4.03
N GLY A 3 6.25 -7.34 2.84
CA GLY A 3 5.52 -6.08 2.66
C GLY A 3 4.09 -6.18 3.17
N LYS A 4 3.42 -7.31 2.87
CA LYS A 4 2.06 -7.56 3.36
C LYS A 4 1.99 -7.50 4.88
N GLU A 5 2.92 -8.19 5.56
CA GLU A 5 2.96 -8.18 7.03
C GLU A 5 3.22 -6.77 7.58
N MET A 6 4.09 -6.01 6.94
CA MET A 6 4.38 -4.64 7.35
C MET A 6 3.16 -3.74 7.18
N PHE A 7 2.44 -3.87 6.07
CA PHE A 7 1.20 -3.12 5.85
C PHE A 7 0.12 -3.50 6.86
N GLU A 8 -0.02 -4.80 7.14
CA GLU A 8 -1.01 -5.26 8.12
C GLU A 8 -0.74 -4.68 9.52
N LYS A 9 0.52 -4.56 9.90
CA LYS A 9 0.88 -3.93 11.18
C LYS A 9 0.53 -2.44 11.25
N LEU A 10 0.43 -1.79 10.10
CA LEU A 10 0.03 -0.38 10.01
C LEU A 10 -1.49 -0.20 9.92
N GLY A 11 -2.24 -1.30 9.89
CA GLY A 11 -3.68 -1.27 9.80
C GLY A 11 -4.24 -1.43 8.39
N TYR A 12 -3.38 -1.64 7.40
CA TYR A 12 -3.80 -1.90 6.02
C TYR A 12 -4.20 -3.35 5.84
N GLU A 13 -5.10 -3.58 4.91
CA GLU A 13 -5.54 -4.90 4.50
C GLU A 13 -5.37 -5.01 2.98
N LYS A 14 -4.85 -6.14 2.50
CA LYS A 14 -4.74 -6.36 1.07
C LYS A 14 -6.14 -6.60 0.50
N THR A 15 -6.64 -5.64 -0.26
CA THR A 15 -8.00 -5.68 -0.82
C THR A 15 -8.04 -6.13 -2.27
N CYS A 16 -6.90 -6.12 -2.96
CA CYS A 16 -6.80 -6.61 -4.32
C CYS A 16 -5.38 -7.14 -4.58
N HIS A 17 -5.30 -8.21 -5.33
CA HIS A 17 -4.03 -8.74 -5.83
C HIS A 17 -4.31 -9.58 -7.07
N ASP A 18 -4.08 -9.01 -8.24
CA ASP A 18 -4.24 -9.70 -9.51
C ASP A 18 -3.03 -9.43 -10.42
N GLU A 19 -3.17 -9.68 -11.72
CA GLU A 19 -2.08 -9.50 -12.70
C GLU A 19 -1.69 -8.06 -12.92
N ARG A 20 -2.59 -7.12 -12.58
CA ARG A 20 -2.42 -5.69 -12.85
C ARG A 20 -2.00 -4.89 -11.65
N GLU A 21 -2.46 -5.29 -10.46
CA GLU A 21 -2.33 -4.43 -9.29
C GLU A 21 -2.33 -5.18 -7.98
N ILE A 22 -1.72 -4.55 -6.99
CA ILE A 22 -1.84 -4.93 -5.58
C ILE A 22 -2.33 -3.69 -4.85
N ILE A 23 -3.41 -3.84 -4.09
CA ILE A 23 -4.00 -2.73 -3.34
C ILE A 23 -4.07 -3.08 -1.86
N TYR A 24 -3.55 -2.17 -1.04
CA TYR A 24 -3.70 -2.21 0.42
C TYR A 24 -4.59 -1.05 0.83
N SER A 25 -5.58 -1.30 1.67
CA SER A 25 -6.57 -0.29 2.06
C SER A 25 -6.79 -0.27 3.57
N ILE A 26 -7.13 0.91 4.08
CA ILE A 26 -7.59 1.08 5.46
C ILE A 26 -9.01 1.60 5.44
N TYR A 27 -9.88 0.95 6.20
CA TYR A 27 -11.25 1.38 6.45
C TYR A 27 -11.45 1.54 7.95
N SER A 28 -12.29 2.50 8.34
CA SER A 28 -12.73 2.67 9.72
C SER A 28 -14.24 2.84 9.70
N ASP A 29 -14.96 1.97 10.43
CA ASP A 29 -16.43 1.94 10.47
C ASP A 29 -17.04 1.91 9.06
N ASN A 30 -16.47 1.10 8.17
CA ASN A 30 -16.86 0.96 6.77
C ASN A 30 -16.63 2.23 5.93
N VAL A 31 -15.85 3.18 6.44
CA VAL A 31 -15.47 4.39 5.70
C VAL A 31 -14.04 4.23 5.21
N PHE A 32 -13.83 4.48 3.91
CA PHE A 32 -12.50 4.49 3.30
C PHE A 32 -11.64 5.59 3.93
N ILE A 33 -10.43 5.23 4.37
CA ILE A 33 -9.47 6.15 4.97
C ILE A 33 -8.28 6.37 4.04
N ALA A 34 -7.71 5.30 3.53
CA ALA A 34 -6.50 5.39 2.72
C ALA A 34 -6.33 4.12 1.89
N GLU A 35 -5.64 4.25 0.76
CA GLU A 35 -5.19 3.08 0.02
C GLU A 35 -3.83 3.34 -0.61
N ILE A 36 -3.08 2.28 -0.82
CA ILE A 36 -1.81 2.29 -1.55
C ILE A 36 -1.92 1.23 -2.63
N GLU A 37 -1.78 1.65 -3.88
CA GLU A 37 -1.95 0.79 -5.04
C GLU A 37 -0.63 0.68 -5.81
N PHE A 38 -0.24 -0.56 -6.09
CA PHE A 38 0.94 -0.87 -6.91
C PHE A 38 0.46 -1.29 -8.30
N ASP A 39 0.86 -0.54 -9.32
CA ASP A 39 0.57 -0.85 -10.72
C ASP A 39 1.68 -1.78 -11.24
N LEU A 40 1.34 -3.05 -11.43
CA LEU A 40 2.32 -4.07 -11.79
C LEU A 40 2.77 -3.97 -13.24
N GLN A 41 1.99 -3.34 -14.11
CA GLN A 41 2.34 -3.17 -15.52
C GLN A 41 3.32 -2.03 -15.72
N ASN A 42 3.10 -0.91 -15.03
CA ASN A 42 3.93 0.29 -15.19
C ASN A 42 5.02 0.42 -14.14
N GLN A 43 5.06 -0.47 -13.15
CA GLN A 43 6.00 -0.44 -12.03
C GLN A 43 5.95 0.89 -11.29
N THR A 44 4.73 1.33 -11.01
CA THR A 44 4.47 2.56 -10.25
C THR A 44 3.59 2.26 -9.05
N PHE A 45 3.53 3.20 -8.13
CA PHE A 45 2.55 3.13 -7.05
C PHE A 45 2.00 4.52 -6.76
N TYR A 46 0.81 4.57 -6.16
CA TYR A 46 0.28 5.82 -5.64
C TYR A 46 -0.42 5.59 -4.31
N CYS A 47 -0.55 6.68 -3.57
CA CYS A 47 -1.26 6.69 -2.30
C CYS A 47 -2.46 7.62 -2.43
N ALA A 48 -3.63 7.16 -1.99
CA ALA A 48 -4.83 7.97 -1.94
C ALA A 48 -5.32 8.03 -0.50
N PHE A 49 -5.61 9.23 -0.02
CA PHE A 49 -6.04 9.45 1.36
C PHE A 49 -7.35 10.25 1.36
N LEU A 50 -8.18 10.00 2.36
CA LEU A 50 -9.41 10.76 2.56
C LEU A 50 -9.12 12.22 2.86
N ASP A 51 -8.06 12.47 3.61
CA ASP A 51 -7.58 13.82 3.95
C ASP A 51 -6.57 14.26 2.90
N GLU A 52 -6.62 15.54 2.51
CA GLU A 52 -5.70 16.11 1.52
C GLU A 52 -4.26 16.23 2.00
N ALA A 53 -4.02 16.12 3.29
CA ALA A 53 -2.67 16.13 3.84
C ALA A 53 -1.96 14.81 3.52
N LEU A 54 -1.16 14.81 2.47
CA LEU A 54 -0.45 13.63 1.98
C LEU A 54 0.87 13.42 2.74
N GLU A 55 0.77 13.03 4.01
CA GLU A 55 1.96 12.67 4.76
C GLU A 55 2.12 11.16 4.73
N VAL A 56 3.28 10.70 4.25
CA VAL A 56 3.65 9.28 4.29
C VAL A 56 4.68 9.11 5.40
N GLY A 57 4.30 8.36 6.44
CA GLY A 57 5.21 8.09 7.55
C GLY A 57 6.33 7.15 7.14
N MET A 58 7.42 7.14 7.90
CA MET A 58 8.59 6.31 7.60
C MET A 58 8.27 4.82 7.65
N LYS A 59 7.39 4.39 8.53
CA LYS A 59 6.97 2.98 8.57
C LYS A 59 6.23 2.57 7.31
N THR A 60 5.40 3.46 6.77
CA THR A 60 4.70 3.24 5.51
C THR A 60 5.69 3.18 4.35
N LEU A 61 6.66 4.10 4.32
CA LEU A 61 7.70 4.09 3.30
C LEU A 61 8.49 2.77 3.33
N LYS A 62 8.83 2.26 4.51
CA LYS A 62 9.52 0.99 4.64
C LYS A 62 8.70 -0.17 4.09
N ALA A 63 7.38 -0.17 4.34
CA ALA A 63 6.49 -1.19 3.81
C ALA A 63 6.42 -1.11 2.27
N ILE A 64 6.34 0.09 1.72
CA ILE A 64 6.36 0.32 0.27
C ILE A 64 7.67 -0.20 -0.33
N ASN A 65 8.81 0.15 0.26
CA ASN A 65 10.11 -0.31 -0.21
C ASN A 65 10.20 -1.84 -0.19
N GLN A 66 9.75 -2.47 0.88
CA GLN A 66 9.78 -3.93 0.98
C GLN A 66 8.91 -4.58 -0.09
N GLN A 67 7.71 -4.03 -0.33
CA GLN A 67 6.84 -4.54 -1.39
C GLN A 67 7.51 -4.40 -2.76
N CYS A 68 8.15 -3.27 -3.02
CA CYS A 68 8.86 -3.05 -4.28
C CYS A 68 10.03 -4.01 -4.45
N ARG A 69 10.74 -4.35 -3.38
CA ARG A 69 11.82 -5.35 -3.42
C ARG A 69 11.26 -6.73 -3.77
N GLU A 70 10.14 -7.11 -3.16
CA GLU A 70 9.50 -8.40 -3.42
C GLU A 70 9.02 -8.50 -4.86
N LEU A 71 8.65 -7.37 -5.46
CA LEU A 71 8.24 -7.30 -6.87
C LEU A 71 9.43 -7.25 -7.84
N GLY A 72 10.65 -7.12 -7.31
CA GLY A 72 11.83 -7.01 -8.15
C GLY A 72 12.06 -5.61 -8.72
N TRP A 73 11.39 -4.60 -8.21
CA TRP A 73 11.52 -3.21 -8.70
C TRP A 73 12.71 -2.47 -8.08
N LEU A 74 13.20 -2.96 -6.96
CA LEU A 74 14.35 -2.38 -6.24
C LEU A 74 15.45 -3.41 -6.05
#